data_8dfc35c689ba6c1a4b9569047893a17f
#
_entry.id   8dfc35c689ba6c1a4b9569047893a17f
#
_cell.length_a   1.000
_cell.length_b   1.000
_cell.length_c   1.000
_cell.angle_alpha   90.00
_cell.angle_beta   90.00
_cell.angle_gamma   90.00
#
_symmetry.space_group_name_H-M   'P 1'
#
loop_
_entity.id
_entity.type
_entity.pdbx_description
1 polymer ?
#
loop_
_entity_poly.entity_id
_entity_poly.type
_entity_poly.pdbx_seq_one_letter_code
_entity_poly.pdbx_strand_id
1 'polypeptide(L)'
;PRSTLFPYTTLFRSATLHPRVMDHMPDILAFIEVLIEKGFAYEVAGDVYYRTRKFPNYGKLSHQSIDELEVGASQRTGVEQQLKEDPLDFALWKSAKEDEISWDSPWGKGRPGWHIECSVMATKHLGETIDIHGGGQDLEFPHHENEIAQSEAKTGHTFANYWMHNGYVTIGEDDEKMSKSLGNFITVHEMIQKVDPQILRFFMSTTQYRRPIRYSESTLKEAAANYQKLKNAFENLRFRQADAVASLPEDEHYLAQLNELEQRFITEMDDDFNAANGITVVYELAKMMNQYSEQATVSEPILVAMDKLFSGWLAIFGLFFKNEELVDAQVDALIEERNQARKDRDFARSDEIRDLLKEQGIVLEDTPQGTRWRRSE
;
A
#
# COMPACT_ATOMS: atom_id res chain seq x y z
N PRO A 1 2.01 -17.77 16.19
CA PRO A 1 2.89 -16.68 16.59
C PRO A 1 2.34 -15.36 16.11
N ARG A 2 1.41 -14.77 16.89
CA ARG A 2 0.72 -13.51 16.55
C ARG A 2 1.46 -12.28 17.08
N SER A 3 2.57 -12.47 17.79
CA SER A 3 3.30 -11.41 18.47
C SER A 3 4.37 -10.71 17.62
N THR A 4 4.64 -11.21 16.42
CA THR A 4 5.66 -10.64 15.52
C THR A 4 5.09 -9.64 14.50
N LEU A 5 3.83 -9.23 14.64
CA LEU A 5 3.15 -8.33 13.71
C LEU A 5 3.49 -6.84 13.90
N PHE A 6 4.22 -6.47 14.96
CA PHE A 6 4.44 -5.08 15.31
C PHE A 6 5.17 -4.23 14.25
N PRO A 7 6.24 -4.68 13.60
CA PRO A 7 6.86 -3.91 12.51
C PRO A 7 5.99 -3.89 11.24
N TYR A 8 5.22 -4.97 11.01
CA TYR A 8 4.39 -5.10 9.80
C TYR A 8 3.12 -4.26 9.85
N THR A 9 2.55 -4.02 11.03
CA THR A 9 1.32 -3.20 11.16
C THR A 9 1.56 -1.73 10.82
N THR A 10 2.79 -1.26 10.91
CA THR A 10 3.16 0.09 10.46
C THR A 10 3.18 0.18 8.93
N LEU A 11 3.58 -0.88 8.24
CA LEU A 11 3.67 -0.93 6.78
C LEU A 11 2.40 -1.51 6.13
N PHE A 12 1.77 -2.51 6.76
CA PHE A 12 0.59 -3.19 6.22
C PHE A 12 -0.57 -3.15 7.22
N ARG A 13 -1.78 -2.93 6.72
CA ARG A 13 -3.00 -3.23 7.46
C ARG A 13 -3.37 -4.68 7.22
N SER A 14 -3.70 -5.40 8.28
CA SER A 14 -4.19 -6.78 8.18
C SER A 14 -5.58 -6.78 7.54
N ALA A 15 -5.83 -7.74 6.64
CA ALA A 15 -7.18 -7.98 6.14
C ALA A 15 -8.10 -8.47 7.26
N THR A 16 -9.40 -8.24 7.11
CA THR A 16 -10.42 -8.71 8.06
C THR A 16 -10.47 -10.23 8.11
N LEU A 17 -10.26 -10.88 6.97
CA LEU A 17 -10.29 -12.33 6.81
C LEU A 17 -9.09 -12.80 5.99
N HIS A 18 -8.50 -13.91 6.40
CA HIS A 18 -7.42 -14.61 5.70
C HIS A 18 -7.86 -16.05 5.41
N PRO A 19 -8.67 -16.32 4.38
CA PRO A 19 -9.15 -17.64 4.07
C PRO A 19 -8.00 -18.54 3.59
N ARG A 20 -8.10 -19.82 3.94
CA ARG A 20 -7.14 -20.85 3.50
C ARG A 20 -7.83 -21.78 2.51
N VAL A 21 -7.17 -22.09 1.40
CA VAL A 21 -7.68 -23.00 0.38
C VAL A 21 -8.08 -24.35 0.97
N MET A 22 -7.27 -24.89 1.87
CA MET A 22 -7.47 -26.20 2.52
C MET A 22 -8.78 -26.27 3.32
N ASP A 23 -9.25 -25.16 3.86
CA ASP A 23 -10.50 -25.09 4.63
C ASP A 23 -11.74 -24.97 3.73
N HIS A 24 -11.52 -24.80 2.40
CA HIS A 24 -12.58 -24.57 1.41
C HIS A 24 -12.69 -25.71 0.38
N MET A 25 -12.04 -26.83 0.60
CA MET A 25 -12.01 -27.93 -0.36
C MET A 25 -13.42 -28.44 -0.75
N PRO A 26 -14.36 -28.67 0.20
CA PRO A 26 -15.74 -29.05 -0.17
C PRO A 26 -16.45 -28.00 -1.04
N ASP A 27 -16.22 -26.72 -0.79
CA ASP A 27 -16.83 -25.64 -1.56
C ASP A 27 -16.26 -25.59 -2.98
N ILE A 28 -14.94 -25.85 -3.13
CA ILE A 28 -14.26 -25.94 -4.43
C ILE A 28 -14.84 -27.08 -5.26
N LEU A 29 -14.98 -28.26 -4.68
CA LEU A 29 -15.55 -29.42 -5.37
C LEU A 29 -16.98 -29.13 -5.82
N ALA A 30 -17.82 -28.62 -4.93
CA ALA A 30 -19.21 -28.27 -5.26
C ALA A 30 -19.30 -27.19 -6.35
N PHE A 31 -18.36 -26.24 -6.35
CA PHE A 31 -18.31 -25.20 -7.38
C PHE A 31 -18.00 -25.80 -8.77
N ILE A 32 -17.01 -26.70 -8.83
CA ILE A 32 -16.62 -27.38 -10.07
C ILE A 32 -17.75 -28.27 -10.58
N GLU A 33 -18.47 -29.01 -9.70
CA GLU A 33 -19.61 -29.82 -10.08
C GLU A 33 -20.70 -28.98 -10.77
N VAL A 34 -21.03 -27.80 -10.23
CA VAL A 34 -21.96 -26.85 -10.87
C VAL A 34 -21.49 -26.42 -12.26
N LEU A 35 -20.20 -26.17 -12.44
CA LEU A 35 -19.66 -25.81 -13.75
C LEU A 35 -19.77 -26.97 -14.75
N ILE A 36 -19.57 -28.21 -14.30
CA ILE A 36 -19.76 -29.42 -15.13
C ILE A 36 -21.23 -29.58 -15.50
N GLU A 37 -22.16 -29.49 -14.53
CA GLU A 37 -23.61 -29.60 -14.78
C GLU A 37 -24.11 -28.57 -15.77
N LYS A 38 -23.58 -27.31 -15.71
CA LYS A 38 -23.88 -26.24 -16.66
C LYS A 38 -23.14 -26.44 -17.99
N GLY A 39 -22.25 -27.41 -18.09
CA GLY A 39 -21.46 -27.75 -19.26
C GLY A 39 -20.31 -26.79 -19.54
N PHE A 40 -19.95 -25.89 -18.60
CA PHE A 40 -18.76 -25.04 -18.72
C PHE A 40 -17.46 -25.75 -18.38
N ALA A 41 -17.53 -26.95 -17.82
CA ALA A 41 -16.37 -27.76 -17.53
C ALA A 41 -16.58 -29.23 -17.97
N TYR A 42 -15.48 -29.97 -18.05
CA TYR A 42 -15.47 -31.41 -18.39
C TYR A 42 -14.35 -32.13 -17.66
N GLU A 43 -14.57 -33.40 -17.38
CA GLU A 43 -13.57 -34.29 -16.80
C GLU A 43 -12.88 -35.10 -17.89
N VAL A 44 -11.58 -35.27 -17.78
CA VAL A 44 -10.78 -36.16 -18.62
C VAL A 44 -9.61 -36.73 -17.84
N ALA A 45 -9.53 -38.06 -17.71
CA ALA A 45 -8.40 -38.76 -17.07
C ALA A 45 -8.11 -38.30 -15.61
N GLY A 46 -9.16 -37.91 -14.85
CA GLY A 46 -9.04 -37.40 -13.50
C GLY A 46 -8.73 -35.91 -13.34
N ASP A 47 -8.46 -35.23 -14.44
CA ASP A 47 -8.37 -33.76 -14.50
C ASP A 47 -9.74 -33.17 -14.84
N VAL A 48 -10.03 -31.95 -14.39
CA VAL A 48 -11.21 -31.19 -14.82
C VAL A 48 -10.74 -29.87 -15.42
N TYR A 49 -11.22 -29.59 -16.65
CA TYR A 49 -10.90 -28.38 -17.39
C TYR A 49 -12.13 -27.52 -17.63
N TYR A 50 -11.92 -26.20 -17.64
CA TYR A 50 -12.92 -25.19 -18.00
C TYR A 50 -12.90 -24.96 -19.51
N ARG A 51 -14.11 -24.93 -20.15
CA ARG A 51 -14.28 -24.64 -21.56
C ARG A 51 -14.28 -23.14 -21.82
N THR A 52 -13.11 -22.59 -22.11
CA THR A 52 -12.90 -21.14 -22.26
C THR A 52 -13.79 -20.53 -23.33
N ARG A 53 -13.89 -21.16 -24.51
CA ARG A 53 -14.71 -20.66 -25.63
C ARG A 53 -16.21 -20.68 -25.35
N LYS A 54 -16.67 -21.41 -24.34
CA LYS A 54 -18.08 -21.44 -23.97
C LYS A 54 -18.51 -20.18 -23.19
N PHE A 55 -17.59 -19.47 -22.61
CA PHE A 55 -17.86 -18.21 -21.93
C PHE A 55 -17.79 -17.04 -22.95
N PRO A 56 -18.94 -16.42 -23.33
CA PRO A 56 -19.00 -15.53 -24.49
C PRO A 56 -18.23 -14.22 -24.33
N ASN A 57 -17.98 -13.80 -23.10
CA ASN A 57 -17.32 -12.55 -22.77
C ASN A 57 -15.89 -12.76 -22.23
N TYR A 58 -15.24 -13.89 -22.56
CA TYR A 58 -13.86 -14.12 -22.15
C TYR A 58 -12.93 -13.09 -22.79
N GLY A 59 -12.06 -12.49 -21.98
CA GLY A 59 -11.17 -11.40 -22.40
C GLY A 59 -11.74 -10.00 -22.14
N LYS A 60 -12.92 -9.87 -21.49
CA LYS A 60 -13.56 -8.57 -21.25
C LYS A 60 -12.78 -7.65 -20.29
N LEU A 61 -12.03 -8.22 -19.36
CA LEU A 61 -11.18 -7.47 -18.43
C LEU A 61 -9.85 -7.08 -19.07
N SER A 62 -9.17 -8.06 -19.65
CA SER A 62 -7.84 -7.90 -20.21
C SER A 62 -7.83 -7.30 -21.63
N HIS A 63 -9.02 -7.11 -22.22
CA HIS A 63 -9.19 -6.64 -23.61
C HIS A 63 -8.48 -7.51 -24.67
N GLN A 64 -8.27 -8.79 -24.33
CA GLN A 64 -7.66 -9.76 -25.24
C GLN A 64 -8.72 -10.53 -26.01
N SER A 65 -8.50 -10.72 -27.31
CA SER A 65 -9.37 -11.57 -28.12
C SER A 65 -8.97 -13.04 -28.00
N ILE A 66 -9.95 -13.93 -28.02
CA ILE A 66 -9.72 -15.39 -28.02
C ILE A 66 -8.80 -15.81 -29.18
N ASP A 67 -8.93 -15.19 -30.36
CA ASP A 67 -8.14 -15.50 -31.54
C ASP A 67 -6.65 -15.14 -31.37
N GLU A 68 -6.35 -14.02 -30.67
CA GLU A 68 -4.97 -13.63 -30.34
C GLU A 68 -4.35 -14.59 -29.33
N LEU A 69 -5.14 -15.07 -28.36
CA LEU A 69 -4.71 -16.03 -27.35
C LEU A 69 -4.38 -17.41 -27.95
N GLU A 70 -5.08 -17.83 -29.00
CA GLU A 70 -4.85 -19.12 -29.66
C GLU A 70 -3.45 -19.22 -30.24
N VAL A 71 -2.92 -18.16 -30.83
CA VAL A 71 -1.55 -18.10 -31.35
C VAL A 71 -0.51 -18.34 -30.25
N GLY A 72 -0.71 -17.80 -29.06
CA GLY A 72 0.17 -18.01 -27.88
C GLY A 72 0.01 -19.39 -27.23
N ALA A 73 -1.20 -19.95 -27.21
CA ALA A 73 -1.51 -21.24 -26.61
C ALA A 73 -0.94 -22.41 -27.45
N SER A 74 -0.91 -22.30 -28.77
CA SER A 74 -0.39 -23.32 -29.69
C SER A 74 1.09 -23.62 -29.51
N GLN A 75 1.85 -22.76 -28.84
CA GLN A 75 3.27 -22.97 -28.54
C GLN A 75 3.54 -23.82 -27.28
N ARG A 76 2.51 -24.13 -26.50
CA ARG A 76 2.63 -24.98 -25.31
C ARG A 76 2.58 -26.45 -25.71
N THR A 77 3.69 -27.15 -25.56
CA THR A 77 3.80 -28.58 -25.84
C THR A 77 3.85 -29.36 -24.52
N GLY A 78 3.03 -30.40 -24.40
CA GLY A 78 3.03 -31.30 -23.23
C GLY A 78 1.85 -32.28 -23.22
N VAL A 79 1.95 -33.32 -22.43
CA VAL A 79 0.88 -34.35 -22.27
C VAL A 79 -0.47 -33.72 -21.86
N GLU A 80 -0.42 -32.69 -21.01
CA GLU A 80 -1.62 -31.97 -20.56
C GLU A 80 -2.38 -31.31 -21.73
N GLN A 81 -1.66 -30.84 -22.73
CA GLN A 81 -2.28 -30.17 -23.89
C GLN A 81 -3.07 -31.17 -24.77
N GLN A 82 -2.69 -32.44 -24.74
CA GLN A 82 -3.39 -33.49 -25.49
C GLN A 82 -4.69 -33.95 -24.85
N LEU A 83 -4.89 -33.66 -23.55
CA LEU A 83 -6.09 -33.99 -22.80
C LEU A 83 -7.19 -32.94 -22.96
N LYS A 84 -6.85 -31.73 -23.37
CA LYS A 84 -7.79 -30.62 -23.49
C LYS A 84 -8.62 -30.71 -24.78
N GLU A 85 -9.92 -30.33 -24.67
CA GLU A 85 -10.77 -30.15 -25.86
C GLU A 85 -10.31 -28.95 -26.70
N ASP A 86 -9.82 -27.88 -26.05
CA ASP A 86 -9.28 -26.67 -26.66
C ASP A 86 -7.97 -26.24 -25.96
N PRO A 87 -6.94 -25.79 -26.69
CA PRO A 87 -5.69 -25.32 -26.11
C PRO A 87 -5.84 -24.21 -25.07
N LEU A 88 -6.91 -23.41 -25.13
CA LEU A 88 -7.19 -22.31 -24.23
C LEU A 88 -7.85 -22.78 -22.91
N ASP A 89 -8.35 -24.02 -22.84
CA ASP A 89 -8.96 -24.53 -21.64
C ASP A 89 -7.98 -24.57 -20.48
N PHE A 90 -8.44 -24.24 -19.28
CA PHE A 90 -7.60 -24.20 -18.10
C PHE A 90 -8.11 -25.13 -16.99
N ALA A 91 -7.20 -25.60 -16.16
CA ALA A 91 -7.50 -26.58 -15.15
C ALA A 91 -8.31 -26.01 -13.98
N LEU A 92 -9.39 -26.70 -13.62
CA LEU A 92 -10.15 -26.48 -12.39
C LEU A 92 -9.73 -27.46 -11.29
N TRP A 93 -9.43 -28.71 -11.68
CA TRP A 93 -8.92 -29.78 -10.85
C TRP A 93 -7.81 -30.52 -11.58
N LYS A 94 -6.75 -30.86 -10.87
CA LYS A 94 -5.64 -31.66 -11.43
C LYS A 94 -5.47 -32.94 -10.61
N SER A 95 -5.42 -34.05 -11.29
CA SER A 95 -5.06 -35.35 -10.71
C SER A 95 -3.67 -35.26 -10.04
N ALA A 96 -3.57 -35.82 -8.82
CA ALA A 96 -2.33 -35.81 -8.06
C ALA A 96 -1.27 -36.72 -8.69
N LYS A 97 -0.03 -36.24 -8.70
CA LYS A 97 1.13 -37.08 -8.95
C LYS A 97 1.53 -37.83 -7.67
N GLU A 98 2.38 -38.82 -7.81
CA GLU A 98 2.98 -39.52 -6.68
C GLU A 98 3.72 -38.49 -5.82
N ASP A 99 3.51 -38.51 -4.49
CA ASP A 99 4.07 -37.59 -3.50
C ASP A 99 3.53 -36.14 -3.50
N GLU A 100 2.52 -35.79 -4.28
CA GLU A 100 1.83 -34.50 -4.19
C GLU A 100 0.78 -34.48 -3.06
N ILE A 101 0.65 -33.33 -2.38
CA ILE A 101 -0.47 -33.07 -1.47
C ILE A 101 -1.76 -33.14 -2.29
N SER A 102 -2.73 -33.95 -1.87
CA SER A 102 -3.95 -34.20 -2.60
C SER A 102 -5.15 -34.40 -1.70
N TRP A 103 -6.34 -34.22 -2.26
CA TRP A 103 -7.63 -34.41 -1.64
C TRP A 103 -8.47 -35.36 -2.48
N ASP A 104 -9.38 -36.08 -1.82
CA ASP A 104 -10.35 -36.92 -2.50
C ASP A 104 -11.38 -36.05 -3.25
N SER A 105 -11.76 -36.47 -4.43
CA SER A 105 -12.77 -35.80 -5.26
C SER A 105 -13.58 -36.83 -6.05
N PRO A 106 -14.74 -36.47 -6.66
CA PRO A 106 -15.47 -37.33 -7.57
C PRO A 106 -14.65 -37.82 -8.78
N TRP A 107 -13.60 -37.11 -9.13
CA TRP A 107 -12.74 -37.42 -10.30
C TRP A 107 -11.45 -38.13 -9.91
N GLY A 108 -11.29 -38.46 -8.63
CA GLY A 108 -10.09 -39.08 -8.06
C GLY A 108 -9.30 -38.15 -7.17
N LYS A 109 -8.15 -38.64 -6.68
CA LYS A 109 -7.25 -37.82 -5.87
C LYS A 109 -6.60 -36.73 -6.69
N GLY A 110 -6.64 -35.49 -6.18
CA GLY A 110 -6.11 -34.35 -6.90
C GLY A 110 -6.03 -33.09 -6.05
N ARG A 111 -5.81 -31.98 -6.73
CA ARG A 111 -5.73 -30.65 -6.16
C ARG A 111 -6.43 -29.62 -7.03
N PRO A 112 -6.90 -28.51 -6.46
CA PRO A 112 -7.56 -27.45 -7.24
C PRO A 112 -6.59 -26.80 -8.23
N GLY A 113 -7.12 -26.29 -9.32
CA GLY A 113 -6.44 -25.31 -10.16
C GLY A 113 -6.28 -23.98 -9.42
N TRP A 114 -5.30 -23.21 -9.81
CA TRP A 114 -4.99 -21.96 -9.09
C TRP A 114 -6.14 -20.93 -9.08
N HIS A 115 -6.88 -20.80 -10.19
CA HIS A 115 -7.90 -19.75 -10.34
C HIS A 115 -9.17 -20.04 -9.55
N ILE A 116 -9.56 -21.32 -9.45
CA ILE A 116 -10.80 -21.73 -8.75
C ILE A 116 -10.74 -21.44 -7.25
N GLU A 117 -9.56 -21.47 -6.66
CA GLU A 117 -9.35 -21.17 -5.25
C GLU A 117 -9.89 -19.79 -4.89
N CYS A 118 -9.49 -18.77 -5.66
CA CYS A 118 -9.90 -17.39 -5.45
C CYS A 118 -11.38 -17.16 -5.77
N SER A 119 -11.88 -17.71 -6.88
CA SER A 119 -13.30 -17.62 -7.23
C SER A 119 -14.21 -18.15 -6.12
N VAL A 120 -13.85 -19.29 -5.54
CA VAL A 120 -14.64 -19.92 -4.48
C VAL A 120 -14.56 -19.14 -3.18
N MET A 121 -13.36 -18.78 -2.74
CA MET A 121 -13.19 -18.06 -1.47
C MET A 121 -13.79 -16.65 -1.54
N ALA A 122 -13.64 -15.93 -2.66
CA ALA A 122 -14.24 -14.61 -2.83
C ALA A 122 -15.78 -14.69 -2.80
N THR A 123 -16.38 -15.54 -3.62
CA THR A 123 -17.85 -15.67 -3.67
C THR A 123 -18.46 -16.19 -2.37
N LYS A 124 -17.76 -17.06 -1.64
CA LYS A 124 -18.24 -17.58 -0.35
C LYS A 124 -18.28 -16.51 0.74
N HIS A 125 -17.25 -15.67 0.83
CA HIS A 125 -17.10 -14.72 1.92
C HIS A 125 -17.66 -13.33 1.62
N LEU A 126 -17.72 -12.93 0.34
CA LEU A 126 -18.10 -11.58 -0.09
C LEU A 126 -19.40 -11.56 -0.90
N GLY A 127 -19.95 -12.73 -1.27
CA GLY A 127 -21.16 -12.84 -2.09
C GLY A 127 -20.86 -13.04 -3.58
N GLU A 128 -21.92 -13.22 -4.38
CA GLU A 128 -21.80 -13.56 -5.80
C GLU A 128 -21.25 -12.41 -6.65
N THR A 129 -21.50 -11.17 -6.21
CA THR A 129 -20.92 -9.94 -6.77
C THR A 129 -20.16 -9.21 -5.66
N ILE A 130 -18.88 -8.96 -5.89
CA ILE A 130 -18.02 -8.23 -4.95
C ILE A 130 -17.83 -6.78 -5.40
N ASP A 131 -17.57 -5.88 -4.47
CA ASP A 131 -17.43 -4.46 -4.81
C ASP A 131 -16.12 -4.21 -5.56
N ILE A 132 -14.98 -4.57 -4.97
CA ILE A 132 -13.65 -4.33 -5.53
C ILE A 132 -12.84 -5.63 -5.50
N HIS A 133 -12.27 -6.00 -6.65
CA HIS A 133 -11.27 -7.06 -6.77
C HIS A 133 -9.94 -6.47 -7.24
N GLY A 134 -8.86 -6.89 -6.64
CA GLY A 134 -7.55 -6.30 -6.95
C GLY A 134 -6.41 -7.29 -6.87
N GLY A 135 -5.30 -6.92 -7.53
CA GLY A 135 -4.06 -7.69 -7.52
C GLY A 135 -2.94 -7.00 -8.29
N GLY A 136 -1.86 -7.70 -8.55
CA GLY A 136 -0.82 -7.22 -9.45
C GLY A 136 -1.29 -7.23 -10.92
N GLN A 137 -0.68 -6.41 -11.75
CA GLN A 137 -0.95 -6.35 -13.20
C GLN A 137 -0.80 -7.70 -13.90
N ASP A 138 0.09 -8.56 -13.39
CA ASP A 138 0.31 -9.91 -13.90
C ASP A 138 -0.84 -10.88 -13.60
N LEU A 139 -1.73 -10.53 -12.70
CA LEU A 139 -2.93 -11.32 -12.40
C LEU A 139 -4.12 -10.96 -13.29
N GLU A 140 -4.10 -9.79 -13.95
CA GLU A 140 -5.18 -9.38 -14.85
C GLU A 140 -5.48 -10.45 -15.88
N PHE A 141 -4.43 -10.99 -16.47
CA PHE A 141 -4.49 -12.14 -17.38
C PHE A 141 -3.35 -13.13 -17.10
N PRO A 142 -3.65 -14.46 -16.99
CA PRO A 142 -4.99 -15.06 -17.17
C PRO A 142 -5.80 -15.19 -15.88
N HIS A 143 -5.26 -14.85 -14.69
CA HIS A 143 -5.84 -15.25 -13.41
C HIS A 143 -7.24 -14.64 -13.17
N HIS A 144 -7.35 -13.31 -13.17
CA HIS A 144 -8.60 -12.61 -12.93
C HIS A 144 -9.64 -12.83 -14.05
N GLU A 145 -9.19 -12.94 -15.31
CA GLU A 145 -10.07 -13.28 -16.43
C GLU A 145 -10.69 -14.67 -16.22
N ASN A 146 -9.90 -15.62 -15.73
CA ASN A 146 -10.38 -16.98 -15.42
C ASN A 146 -11.32 -16.98 -14.20
N GLU A 147 -11.08 -16.15 -13.20
CA GLU A 147 -12.00 -16.00 -12.06
C GLU A 147 -13.36 -15.44 -12.50
N ILE A 148 -13.36 -14.46 -13.41
CA ILE A 148 -14.60 -13.94 -14.02
C ILE A 148 -15.35 -15.08 -14.72
N ALA A 149 -14.68 -15.81 -15.60
CA ALA A 149 -15.29 -16.89 -16.36
C ALA A 149 -15.91 -17.96 -15.44
N GLN A 150 -15.20 -18.38 -14.41
CA GLN A 150 -15.67 -19.35 -13.42
C GLN A 150 -16.87 -18.83 -12.62
N SER A 151 -16.75 -17.64 -12.05
CA SER A 151 -17.75 -17.10 -11.13
C SER A 151 -19.04 -16.73 -11.87
N GLU A 152 -18.95 -16.05 -13.00
CA GLU A 152 -20.12 -15.62 -13.77
C GLU A 152 -20.81 -16.79 -14.48
N ALA A 153 -20.08 -17.80 -14.93
CA ALA A 153 -20.68 -19.04 -15.45
C ALA A 153 -21.46 -19.78 -14.36
N LYS A 154 -20.97 -19.80 -13.12
CA LYS A 154 -21.65 -20.44 -12.00
C LYS A 154 -22.86 -19.66 -11.55
N THR A 155 -22.71 -18.36 -11.30
CA THR A 155 -23.73 -17.55 -10.62
C THR A 155 -24.72 -16.89 -11.58
N GLY A 156 -24.27 -16.52 -12.78
CA GLY A 156 -25.03 -15.69 -13.72
C GLY A 156 -24.99 -14.20 -13.40
N HIS A 157 -24.21 -13.80 -12.39
CA HIS A 157 -24.03 -12.42 -11.95
C HIS A 157 -22.63 -11.91 -12.26
N THR A 158 -22.48 -10.60 -12.39
CA THR A 158 -21.17 -9.94 -12.50
C THR A 158 -20.33 -10.27 -11.28
N PHE A 159 -19.09 -10.73 -11.48
CA PHE A 159 -18.24 -11.19 -10.38
C PHE A 159 -17.72 -10.01 -9.54
N ALA A 160 -17.22 -8.95 -10.15
CA ALA A 160 -16.75 -7.76 -9.45
C ALA A 160 -17.17 -6.47 -10.15
N ASN A 161 -17.58 -5.45 -9.37
CA ASN A 161 -17.97 -4.16 -9.90
C ASN A 161 -16.78 -3.33 -10.35
N TYR A 162 -15.67 -3.37 -9.59
CA TYR A 162 -14.45 -2.61 -9.86
C TYR A 162 -13.22 -3.50 -9.78
N TRP A 163 -12.26 -3.24 -10.67
CA TRP A 163 -10.99 -3.93 -10.77
C TRP A 163 -9.84 -2.97 -10.56
N MET A 164 -8.89 -3.35 -9.68
CA MET A 164 -7.71 -2.53 -9.40
C MET A 164 -6.44 -3.37 -9.55
N HIS A 165 -5.55 -2.95 -10.46
CA HIS A 165 -4.29 -3.64 -10.72
C HIS A 165 -3.10 -2.76 -10.41
N ASN A 166 -2.24 -3.22 -9.49
CA ASN A 166 -1.02 -2.51 -9.14
C ASN A 166 0.08 -2.76 -10.17
N GLY A 167 0.84 -1.70 -10.46
CA GLY A 167 2.08 -1.82 -11.21
C GLY A 167 3.12 -2.66 -10.46
N TYR A 168 4.18 -3.04 -11.16
CA TYR A 168 5.27 -3.84 -10.61
C TYR A 168 6.22 -2.99 -9.76
N VAL A 169 6.96 -3.64 -8.86
CA VAL A 169 8.20 -3.09 -8.33
C VAL A 169 9.33 -3.51 -9.25
N THR A 170 10.06 -2.53 -9.81
CA THR A 170 11.23 -2.73 -10.66
C THR A 170 12.51 -2.42 -9.88
N ILE A 171 13.64 -3.00 -10.26
CA ILE A 171 14.93 -2.79 -9.60
C ILE A 171 15.95 -2.26 -10.60
N GLY A 172 16.82 -1.37 -10.10
CA GLY A 172 17.94 -0.86 -10.84
C GLY A 172 17.58 0.24 -11.85
N GLU A 173 18.56 0.61 -12.68
CA GLU A 173 18.41 1.67 -13.69
C GLU A 173 17.68 1.19 -14.94
N ASP A 174 17.72 -0.13 -15.21
CA ASP A 174 17.17 -0.75 -16.41
C ASP A 174 15.72 -1.23 -16.25
N ASP A 175 15.04 -0.86 -15.13
CA ASP A 175 13.65 -1.22 -14.82
C ASP A 175 13.37 -2.74 -14.86
N GLU A 176 14.33 -3.56 -14.43
CA GLU A 176 14.12 -5.00 -14.34
C GLU A 176 13.03 -5.35 -13.33
N LYS A 177 12.09 -6.20 -13.73
CA LYS A 177 11.05 -6.70 -12.80
C LYS A 177 11.72 -7.45 -11.65
N MET A 178 11.38 -7.07 -10.40
CA MET A 178 11.78 -7.82 -9.22
C MET A 178 11.14 -9.21 -9.25
N SER A 179 11.94 -10.27 -9.25
CA SER A 179 11.43 -11.65 -9.20
C SER A 179 12.40 -12.62 -8.51
N LYS A 180 11.83 -13.65 -7.87
CA LYS A 180 12.64 -14.71 -7.23
C LYS A 180 13.50 -15.47 -8.23
N SER A 181 13.01 -15.67 -9.45
CA SER A 181 13.72 -16.39 -10.51
C SER A 181 14.97 -15.66 -11.01
N LEU A 182 15.01 -14.33 -10.91
CA LEU A 182 16.15 -13.51 -11.28
C LEU A 182 17.15 -13.30 -10.13
N GLY A 183 16.83 -13.74 -8.91
CA GLY A 183 17.70 -13.57 -7.75
C GLY A 183 17.86 -12.11 -7.28
N ASN A 184 17.07 -11.17 -7.82
CA ASN A 184 17.08 -9.75 -7.50
C ASN A 184 15.97 -9.36 -6.51
N PHE A 185 15.48 -10.34 -5.74
CA PHE A 185 14.35 -10.19 -4.83
C PHE A 185 14.80 -9.78 -3.43
N ILE A 186 14.22 -8.71 -2.90
CA ILE A 186 14.38 -8.26 -1.50
C ILE A 186 13.03 -8.37 -0.82
N THR A 187 12.99 -9.02 0.35
CA THR A 187 11.75 -9.12 1.14
C THR A 187 11.48 -7.84 1.90
N VAL A 188 10.21 -7.53 2.16
CA VAL A 188 9.82 -6.46 3.07
C VAL A 188 10.42 -6.66 4.46
N HIS A 189 10.51 -7.93 4.92
CA HIS A 189 11.12 -8.28 6.20
C HIS A 189 12.59 -7.85 6.29
N GLU A 190 13.37 -8.01 5.23
CA GLU A 190 14.76 -7.56 5.16
C GLU A 190 14.86 -6.03 5.07
N MET A 191 13.92 -5.41 4.35
CA MET A 191 13.90 -3.95 4.18
C MET A 191 13.63 -3.21 5.48
N ILE A 192 12.65 -3.64 6.28
CA ILE A 192 12.31 -3.00 7.55
C ILE A 192 13.36 -3.14 8.65
N GLN A 193 14.38 -3.98 8.43
CA GLN A 193 15.57 -4.04 9.31
C GLN A 193 16.58 -2.93 8.98
N LYS A 194 16.48 -2.31 7.80
CA LYS A 194 17.44 -1.31 7.28
C LYS A 194 16.84 0.07 7.14
N VAL A 195 15.52 0.16 7.02
CA VAL A 195 14.79 1.40 6.70
C VAL A 195 13.58 1.52 7.60
N ASP A 196 13.29 2.72 8.09
CA ASP A 196 12.06 3.00 8.84
C ASP A 196 10.83 2.54 8.02
N PRO A 197 9.95 1.71 8.58
CA PRO A 197 8.73 1.27 7.92
C PRO A 197 7.85 2.41 7.40
N GLN A 198 7.86 3.59 8.02
CA GLN A 198 7.12 4.76 7.53
C GLN A 198 7.71 5.34 6.25
N ILE A 199 9.05 5.33 6.10
CA ILE A 199 9.72 5.75 4.87
C ILE A 199 9.39 4.78 3.73
N LEU A 200 9.43 3.46 4.02
CA LEU A 200 9.06 2.45 3.03
C LEU A 200 7.59 2.58 2.62
N ARG A 201 6.69 2.81 3.57
CA ARG A 201 5.28 3.08 3.27
C ARG A 201 5.11 4.33 2.42
N PHE A 202 5.78 5.43 2.79
CA PHE A 202 5.76 6.67 2.02
C PHE A 202 6.21 6.42 0.58
N PHE A 203 7.32 5.75 0.37
CA PHE A 203 7.83 5.36 -0.95
C PHE A 203 6.79 4.59 -1.78
N MET A 204 6.11 3.61 -1.17
CA MET A 204 5.11 2.78 -1.85
C MET A 204 3.80 3.51 -2.11
N SER A 205 3.33 4.35 -1.17
CA SER A 205 1.98 4.93 -1.19
C SER A 205 1.87 6.26 -1.94
N THR A 206 2.98 6.88 -2.32
CA THR A 206 2.98 8.19 -2.99
C THR A 206 3.13 8.12 -4.50
N THR A 207 3.15 6.91 -5.07
CA THR A 207 3.13 6.66 -6.51
C THR A 207 1.71 6.26 -6.91
N GLN A 208 1.27 6.68 -8.08
CA GLN A 208 0.00 6.21 -8.63
C GLN A 208 0.05 4.68 -8.81
N TYR A 209 -0.91 3.95 -8.23
CA TYR A 209 -0.86 2.51 -8.03
C TYR A 209 -0.70 1.68 -9.31
N ARG A 210 -1.18 2.18 -10.46
CA ARG A 210 -1.05 1.48 -11.76
C ARG A 210 0.35 1.57 -12.35
N ARG A 211 1.19 2.50 -11.88
CA ARG A 211 2.54 2.70 -12.41
C ARG A 211 3.55 1.80 -11.71
N PRO A 212 4.54 1.29 -12.44
CA PRO A 212 5.66 0.61 -11.81
C PRO A 212 6.38 1.53 -10.83
N ILE A 213 6.79 0.95 -9.70
CA ILE A 213 7.60 1.63 -8.68
C ILE A 213 9.05 1.19 -8.86
N ARG A 214 9.91 2.13 -9.23
CA ARG A 214 11.35 1.86 -9.35
C ARG A 214 12.00 1.91 -7.99
N TYR A 215 12.50 0.77 -7.52
CA TYR A 215 13.29 0.67 -6.31
C TYR A 215 14.78 0.80 -6.61
N SER A 216 15.43 1.75 -5.96
CA SER A 216 16.88 1.91 -5.88
C SER A 216 17.25 2.57 -4.57
N GLU A 217 18.53 2.52 -4.17
CA GLU A 217 18.97 3.25 -2.98
C GLU A 217 18.76 4.77 -3.11
N SER A 218 18.88 5.33 -4.32
CA SER A 218 18.66 6.75 -4.55
C SER A 218 17.19 7.14 -4.40
N THR A 219 16.26 6.38 -4.97
CA THR A 219 14.82 6.66 -4.85
C THR A 219 14.33 6.50 -3.41
N LEU A 220 14.90 5.56 -2.66
CA LEU A 220 14.57 5.39 -1.25
C LEU A 220 15.14 6.54 -0.38
N LYS A 221 16.36 7.02 -0.66
CA LYS A 221 16.93 8.20 0.00
C LYS A 221 16.13 9.47 -0.30
N GLU A 222 15.63 9.62 -1.52
CA GLU A 222 14.75 10.71 -1.89
C GLU A 222 13.43 10.64 -1.12
N ALA A 223 12.82 9.46 -1.03
CA ALA A 223 11.62 9.23 -0.24
C ALA A 223 11.84 9.59 1.24
N ALA A 224 12.98 9.18 1.82
CA ALA A 224 13.34 9.52 3.20
C ALA A 224 13.46 11.04 3.41
N ALA A 225 14.14 11.73 2.50
CA ALA A 225 14.28 13.20 2.57
C ALA A 225 12.91 13.90 2.43
N ASN A 226 12.03 13.40 1.58
CA ASN A 226 10.71 13.94 1.38
C ASN A 226 9.79 13.67 2.58
N TYR A 227 9.84 12.47 3.14
CA TYR A 227 9.14 12.15 4.39
C TYR A 227 9.58 13.05 5.54
N GLN A 228 10.91 13.31 5.67
CA GLN A 228 11.45 14.20 6.70
C GLN A 228 10.96 15.64 6.56
N LYS A 229 10.77 16.16 5.33
CA LYS A 229 10.18 17.50 5.13
C LYS A 229 8.77 17.60 5.71
N LEU A 230 7.95 16.56 5.54
CA LEU A 230 6.60 16.52 6.11
C LEU A 230 6.64 16.42 7.64
N LYS A 231 7.54 15.58 8.17
CA LYS A 231 7.76 15.47 9.62
C LYS A 231 8.17 16.81 10.24
N ASN A 232 9.11 17.51 9.61
CA ASN A 232 9.55 18.82 10.08
C ASN A 232 8.41 19.86 10.09
N ALA A 233 7.57 19.88 9.05
CA ALA A 233 6.41 20.78 9.01
C ALA A 233 5.41 20.50 10.15
N PHE A 234 5.17 19.21 10.43
CA PHE A 234 4.33 18.79 11.55
C PHE A 234 4.91 19.21 12.89
N GLU A 235 6.20 18.99 13.11
CA GLU A 235 6.90 19.37 14.34
C GLU A 235 6.92 20.91 14.53
N ASN A 236 7.13 21.68 13.46
CA ASN A 236 7.05 23.15 13.48
C ASN A 236 5.68 23.64 13.93
N LEU A 237 4.63 23.07 13.34
CA LEU A 237 3.25 23.41 13.71
C LEU A 237 2.97 23.11 15.20
N ARG A 238 3.38 21.95 15.67
CA ARG A 238 3.17 21.51 17.05
C ARG A 238 3.91 22.37 18.06
N PHE A 239 5.13 22.76 17.73
CA PHE A 239 5.91 23.67 18.57
C PHE A 239 5.20 25.00 18.80
N ARG A 240 4.50 25.53 17.79
CA ARG A 240 3.79 26.80 17.90
C ARG A 240 2.46 26.73 18.64
N GLN A 241 1.97 25.54 18.98
CA GLN A 241 0.71 25.40 19.75
C GLN A 241 0.81 26.01 21.17
N ALA A 242 2.01 25.97 21.76
CA ALA A 242 2.21 26.44 23.13
C ALA A 242 2.08 27.97 23.30
N ASP A 243 2.36 28.75 22.21
CA ASP A 243 2.35 30.23 22.22
C ASP A 243 1.22 30.83 21.35
N ALA A 244 0.26 30.01 20.95
CA ALA A 244 -0.85 30.43 20.11
C ALA A 244 -1.86 31.30 20.88
N VAL A 245 -2.38 32.33 20.17
CA VAL A 245 -3.48 33.15 20.68
C VAL A 245 -4.84 32.58 20.27
N ALA A 246 -5.91 33.02 20.97
CA ALA A 246 -7.25 32.47 20.75
C ALA A 246 -7.83 32.75 19.36
N SER A 247 -7.46 33.89 18.74
CA SER A 247 -7.88 34.24 17.35
C SER A 247 -7.10 35.42 16.82
N LEU A 248 -7.04 35.52 15.47
CA LEU A 248 -6.46 36.64 14.73
C LEU A 248 -7.43 37.14 13.65
N PRO A 249 -7.37 38.40 13.23
CA PRO A 249 -8.23 38.94 12.17
C PRO A 249 -8.11 38.19 10.82
N GLU A 250 -6.98 37.57 10.57
CA GLU A 250 -6.64 36.84 9.33
C GLU A 250 -7.15 35.40 9.32
N ASP A 251 -7.74 34.91 10.39
CA ASP A 251 -8.16 33.49 10.52
C ASP A 251 -9.13 33.08 9.41
N GLU A 252 -10.10 33.95 9.05
CA GLU A 252 -11.04 33.65 7.96
C GLU A 252 -10.35 33.43 6.62
N HIS A 253 -9.29 34.21 6.34
CA HIS A 253 -8.49 34.04 5.13
C HIS A 253 -7.77 32.69 5.09
N TYR A 254 -7.13 32.28 6.18
CA TYR A 254 -6.46 30.98 6.27
C TYR A 254 -7.44 29.81 6.19
N LEU A 255 -8.61 29.92 6.84
CA LEU A 255 -9.66 28.90 6.76
C LEU A 255 -10.16 28.73 5.31
N ALA A 256 -10.34 29.82 4.56
CA ALA A 256 -10.71 29.76 3.16
C ALA A 256 -9.66 29.04 2.31
N GLN A 257 -8.38 29.34 2.50
CA GLN A 257 -7.28 28.64 1.82
C GLN A 257 -7.21 27.15 2.16
N LEU A 258 -7.43 26.80 3.44
CA LEU A 258 -7.47 25.40 3.87
C LEU A 258 -8.63 24.65 3.21
N ASN A 259 -9.80 25.26 3.10
CA ASN A 259 -10.95 24.67 2.39
C ASN A 259 -10.66 24.47 0.89
N GLU A 260 -9.96 25.39 0.24
CA GLU A 260 -9.54 25.23 -1.16
C GLU A 260 -8.56 24.04 -1.33
N LEU A 261 -7.60 23.91 -0.43
CA LEU A 261 -6.66 22.77 -0.42
C LEU A 261 -7.40 21.45 -0.17
N GLU A 262 -8.37 21.43 0.74
CA GLU A 262 -9.17 20.23 1.03
C GLU A 262 -9.97 19.78 -0.21
N GLN A 263 -10.64 20.71 -0.89
CA GLN A 263 -11.37 20.39 -2.12
C GLN A 263 -10.46 19.87 -3.23
N ARG A 264 -9.26 20.46 -3.37
CA ARG A 264 -8.25 19.96 -4.32
C ARG A 264 -7.78 18.57 -3.95
N PHE A 265 -7.44 18.31 -2.68
CA PHE A 265 -7.03 16.98 -2.24
C PHE A 265 -8.11 15.93 -2.57
N ILE A 266 -9.37 16.22 -2.28
CA ILE A 266 -10.49 15.33 -2.58
C ILE A 266 -10.57 15.10 -4.10
N THR A 267 -10.54 16.16 -4.91
CA THR A 267 -10.61 16.06 -6.37
C THR A 267 -9.50 15.18 -6.95
N GLU A 268 -8.26 15.37 -6.48
CA GLU A 268 -7.12 14.58 -6.94
C GLU A 268 -7.23 13.09 -6.51
N MET A 269 -7.68 12.85 -5.29
CA MET A 269 -7.85 11.49 -4.78
C MET A 269 -9.05 10.77 -5.38
N ASP A 270 -10.09 11.48 -5.78
CA ASP A 270 -11.27 10.94 -6.47
C ASP A 270 -10.96 10.55 -7.92
N ASP A 271 -9.88 11.08 -8.51
CA ASP A 271 -9.38 10.68 -9.83
C ASP A 271 -8.56 9.38 -9.73
N ASP A 272 -9.25 8.25 -9.62
CA ASP A 272 -8.66 6.91 -9.58
C ASP A 272 -7.57 6.75 -8.49
N PHE A 273 -7.84 7.26 -7.29
CA PHE A 273 -6.90 7.22 -6.17
C PHE A 273 -5.53 7.81 -6.53
N ASN A 274 -5.50 8.99 -7.15
CA ASN A 274 -4.26 9.63 -7.62
C ASN A 274 -3.38 10.11 -6.46
N ALA A 275 -2.74 9.13 -5.81
CA ALA A 275 -1.87 9.36 -4.66
C ALA A 275 -0.70 10.31 -4.99
N ALA A 276 -0.19 10.30 -6.24
CA ALA A 276 0.89 11.17 -6.66
C ALA A 276 0.49 12.65 -6.69
N ASN A 277 -0.73 12.95 -7.11
CA ASN A 277 -1.26 14.31 -7.05
C ASN A 277 -1.72 14.65 -5.62
N GLY A 278 -2.37 13.72 -4.93
CA GLY A 278 -2.79 13.92 -3.54
C GLY A 278 -1.65 14.30 -2.62
N ILE A 279 -0.48 13.62 -2.71
CA ILE A 279 0.69 13.97 -1.89
C ILE A 279 1.26 15.35 -2.26
N THR A 280 1.08 15.82 -3.50
CA THR A 280 1.48 17.17 -3.89
C THR A 280 0.69 18.22 -3.11
N VAL A 281 -0.62 18.02 -2.93
CA VAL A 281 -1.46 18.91 -2.10
C VAL A 281 -1.03 18.86 -0.62
N VAL A 282 -0.61 17.68 -0.12
CA VAL A 282 -0.04 17.57 1.25
C VAL A 282 1.23 18.41 1.38
N TYR A 283 2.11 18.44 0.37
CA TYR A 283 3.29 19.32 0.40
C TYR A 283 2.94 20.81 0.36
N GLU A 284 1.90 21.20 -0.36
CA GLU A 284 1.43 22.60 -0.35
C GLU A 284 0.91 23.00 1.04
N LEU A 285 0.16 22.11 1.69
CA LEU A 285 -0.26 22.33 3.09
C LEU A 285 0.96 22.40 4.02
N ALA A 286 1.91 21.47 3.90
CA ALA A 286 3.14 21.49 4.71
C ALA A 286 3.94 22.81 4.52
N LYS A 287 4.01 23.33 3.31
CA LYS A 287 4.61 24.63 3.03
C LYS A 287 3.84 25.75 3.72
N MET A 288 2.52 25.76 3.64
CA MET A 288 1.66 26.73 4.31
C MET A 288 1.83 26.67 5.84
N MET A 289 1.90 25.44 6.41
CA MET A 289 2.16 25.20 7.83
C MET A 289 3.47 25.83 8.27
N ASN A 290 4.56 25.61 7.52
CA ASN A 290 5.86 26.22 7.82
C ASN A 290 5.80 27.75 7.77
N GLN A 291 5.23 28.34 6.71
CA GLN A 291 5.10 29.78 6.55
C GLN A 291 4.25 30.41 7.67
N TYR A 292 3.17 29.73 8.08
CA TYR A 292 2.34 30.20 9.18
C TYR A 292 3.08 30.09 10.53
N SER A 293 3.82 29.01 10.75
CA SER A 293 4.62 28.80 11.97
C SER A 293 5.75 29.83 12.15
N GLU A 294 6.26 30.43 11.09
CA GLU A 294 7.29 31.49 11.11
C GLU A 294 6.73 32.87 11.51
N GLN A 295 5.41 33.06 11.53
CA GLN A 295 4.82 34.36 11.90
C GLN A 295 5.08 34.71 13.36
N ALA A 296 5.13 35.98 13.66
CA ALA A 296 5.35 36.47 15.02
C ALA A 296 4.24 36.00 15.98
N THR A 297 3.00 35.97 15.52
CA THR A 297 1.83 35.51 16.27
C THR A 297 1.02 34.53 15.43
N VAL A 298 0.56 33.46 16.04
CA VAL A 298 -0.25 32.40 15.40
C VAL A 298 -1.53 32.18 16.20
N SER A 299 -2.62 31.80 15.56
CA SER A 299 -3.88 31.51 16.24
C SER A 299 -4.10 30.02 16.42
N GLU A 300 -4.65 29.62 17.57
CA GLU A 300 -4.97 28.23 17.89
C GLU A 300 -5.94 27.59 16.86
N PRO A 301 -7.05 28.23 16.44
CA PRO A 301 -7.97 27.67 15.46
C PRO A 301 -7.29 27.25 14.14
N ILE A 302 -6.35 28.07 13.65
CA ILE A 302 -5.65 27.76 12.38
C ILE A 302 -4.66 26.63 12.57
N LEU A 303 -3.88 26.61 13.65
CA LEU A 303 -2.99 25.50 13.95
C LEU A 303 -3.74 24.17 14.07
N VAL A 304 -4.89 24.17 14.76
CA VAL A 304 -5.76 22.99 14.90
C VAL A 304 -6.35 22.56 13.57
N ALA A 305 -6.80 23.49 12.73
CA ALA A 305 -7.33 23.19 11.41
C ALA A 305 -6.26 22.57 10.49
N MET A 306 -5.06 23.16 10.47
CA MET A 306 -3.92 22.64 9.71
C MET A 306 -3.53 21.23 10.17
N ASP A 307 -3.39 21.01 11.48
CA ASP A 307 -3.05 19.71 12.04
C ASP A 307 -4.09 18.65 11.67
N LYS A 308 -5.37 18.98 11.79
CA LYS A 308 -6.47 18.06 11.46
C LYS A 308 -6.44 17.63 10.00
N LEU A 309 -6.28 18.56 9.07
CA LEU A 309 -6.20 18.24 7.64
C LEU A 309 -4.94 17.44 7.34
N PHE A 310 -3.79 17.89 7.80
CA PHE A 310 -2.51 17.26 7.54
C PHE A 310 -2.45 15.83 8.08
N SER A 311 -2.79 15.63 9.35
CA SER A 311 -2.82 14.31 9.98
C SER A 311 -3.89 13.41 9.35
N GLY A 312 -5.05 13.95 8.98
CA GLY A 312 -6.13 13.23 8.30
C GLY A 312 -5.70 12.72 6.93
N TRP A 313 -5.08 13.56 6.12
CA TRP A 313 -4.59 13.16 4.79
C TRP A 313 -3.44 12.17 4.86
N LEU A 314 -2.47 12.38 5.76
CA LEU A 314 -1.39 11.41 5.98
C LEU A 314 -1.92 10.04 6.40
N ALA A 315 -2.99 10.00 7.23
CA ALA A 315 -3.60 8.75 7.65
C ALA A 315 -4.19 7.95 6.48
N ILE A 316 -4.66 8.61 5.40
CA ILE A 316 -5.11 7.95 4.16
C ILE A 316 -3.95 7.18 3.52
N PHE A 317 -2.75 7.78 3.48
CA PHE A 317 -1.52 7.11 3.03
C PHE A 317 -0.97 6.10 4.06
N GLY A 318 -1.57 6.01 5.24
CA GLY A 318 -1.10 5.17 6.36
C GLY A 318 0.17 5.71 7.02
N LEU A 319 0.40 7.00 6.91
CA LEU A 319 1.56 7.69 7.47
C LEU A 319 1.18 8.34 8.81
N PHE A 320 2.06 8.17 9.78
CA PHE A 320 1.85 8.72 11.12
C PHE A 320 3.19 9.21 11.68
N PHE A 321 3.23 10.44 12.15
CA PHE A 321 4.34 10.92 12.95
C PHE A 321 4.05 10.59 14.41
N LYS A 322 4.92 9.81 15.04
CA LYS A 322 4.83 9.58 16.48
C LYS A 322 5.11 10.90 17.18
N ASN A 323 4.24 11.29 18.08
CA ASN A 323 4.61 12.27 19.11
C ASN A 323 5.66 11.57 20.00
N GLU A 324 6.91 11.76 19.70
CA GLU A 324 7.94 11.54 20.69
C GLU A 324 7.86 12.73 21.64
N GLU A 325 6.91 12.67 22.60
CA GLU A 325 7.02 13.46 23.83
C GLU A 325 8.23 12.90 24.58
N LEU A 326 9.40 13.20 24.08
CA LEU A 326 10.63 13.07 24.84
C LEU A 326 10.64 14.27 25.79
N VAL A 327 9.86 14.17 26.87
CA VAL A 327 10.07 14.97 28.06
C VAL A 327 11.35 14.47 28.69
N ASP A 328 12.46 14.87 28.12
CA ASP A 328 13.76 14.74 28.78
C ASP A 328 13.95 16.01 29.61
N ALA A 329 13.43 16.00 30.83
CA ALA A 329 13.50 17.13 31.74
C ALA A 329 14.95 17.64 31.95
N GLN A 330 15.95 16.80 31.71
CA GLN A 330 17.34 17.20 31.75
C GLN A 330 17.75 17.99 30.50
N VAL A 331 17.24 17.62 29.33
CA VAL A 331 17.50 18.35 28.08
C VAL A 331 16.85 19.73 28.13
N ASP A 332 15.60 19.81 28.56
CA ASP A 332 14.90 21.09 28.69
C ASP A 332 15.57 22.02 29.70
N ALA A 333 16.03 21.48 30.85
CA ALA A 333 16.80 22.26 31.83
C ALA A 333 18.13 22.79 31.24
N LEU A 334 18.84 21.97 30.48
CA LEU A 334 20.07 22.39 29.81
C LEU A 334 19.83 23.44 28.71
N ILE A 335 18.72 23.33 27.99
CA ILE A 335 18.31 24.34 26.99
C ILE A 335 17.98 25.66 27.67
N GLU A 336 17.27 25.63 28.80
CA GLU A 336 16.93 26.82 29.54
C GLU A 336 18.19 27.50 30.11
N GLU A 337 19.12 26.72 30.68
CA GLU A 337 20.44 27.20 31.12
C GLU A 337 21.24 27.82 29.95
N ARG A 338 21.28 27.16 28.79
CA ARG A 338 21.92 27.70 27.58
C ARG A 338 21.30 29.03 27.14
N ASN A 339 19.99 29.12 27.13
CA ASN A 339 19.30 30.36 26.76
C ASN A 339 19.54 31.48 27.76
N GLN A 340 19.66 31.18 29.05
CA GLN A 340 20.04 32.15 30.06
C GLN A 340 21.48 32.59 29.88
N ALA A 341 22.45 31.70 29.64
CA ALA A 341 23.83 32.00 29.36
C ALA A 341 23.97 32.96 28.16
N ARG A 342 23.18 32.75 27.09
CA ARG A 342 23.16 33.68 25.93
C ARG A 342 22.64 35.08 26.29
N LYS A 343 21.60 35.17 27.14
CA LYS A 343 21.07 36.46 27.62
C LYS A 343 22.13 37.20 28.45
N ASP A 344 22.89 36.45 29.26
CA ASP A 344 23.94 36.96 30.10
C ASP A 344 25.28 37.21 29.34
N ARG A 345 25.30 36.93 28.04
CA ARG A 345 26.43 37.00 27.13
C ARG A 345 27.61 36.08 27.51
N ASP A 346 27.32 34.99 28.25
CA ASP A 346 28.25 33.91 28.49
C ASP A 346 28.18 32.89 27.33
N PHE A 347 28.82 33.28 26.24
CA PHE A 347 28.85 32.48 25.04
C PHE A 347 29.65 31.17 25.23
N ALA A 348 30.62 31.16 26.13
CA ALA A 348 31.42 29.98 26.42
C ALA A 348 30.54 28.88 27.04
N ARG A 349 29.74 29.24 28.03
CA ARG A 349 28.77 28.29 28.66
C ARG A 349 27.70 27.82 27.67
N SER A 350 27.19 28.73 26.85
CA SER A 350 26.20 28.39 25.80
C SER A 350 26.74 27.36 24.80
N ASP A 351 27.99 27.50 24.36
CA ASP A 351 28.63 26.59 23.42
C ASP A 351 28.95 25.25 24.10
N GLU A 352 29.43 25.26 25.35
CA GLU A 352 29.67 24.05 26.15
C GLU A 352 28.38 23.19 26.27
N ILE A 353 27.22 23.79 26.57
CA ILE A 353 25.94 23.09 26.67
C ILE A 353 25.53 22.55 25.31
N ARG A 354 25.72 23.32 24.23
CA ARG A 354 25.39 22.84 22.88
C ARG A 354 26.23 21.62 22.49
N ASP A 355 27.52 21.63 22.81
CA ASP A 355 28.43 20.52 22.48
C ASP A 355 28.12 19.30 23.34
N LEU A 356 27.82 19.49 24.64
CA LEU A 356 27.34 18.42 25.54
C LEU A 356 26.08 17.73 25.01
N LEU A 357 25.08 18.51 24.58
CA LEU A 357 23.86 17.97 24.02
C LEU A 357 24.10 17.25 22.70
N LYS A 358 25.00 17.78 21.85
CA LYS A 358 25.42 17.15 20.61
C LYS A 358 26.12 15.81 20.83
N GLU A 359 26.97 15.69 21.84
CA GLU A 359 27.60 14.41 22.23
C GLU A 359 26.57 13.37 22.70
N GLN A 360 25.46 13.81 23.25
CA GLN A 360 24.31 12.96 23.62
C GLN A 360 23.36 12.66 22.44
N GLY A 361 23.75 13.08 21.22
CA GLY A 361 22.93 12.87 20.02
C GLY A 361 21.74 13.85 19.94
N ILE A 362 21.82 15.01 20.60
CA ILE A 362 20.78 16.03 20.57
C ILE A 362 21.25 17.21 19.72
N VAL A 363 20.44 17.56 18.72
CA VAL A 363 20.68 18.70 17.84
C VAL A 363 19.75 19.83 18.22
N LEU A 364 20.32 21.01 18.48
CA LEU A 364 19.57 22.23 18.79
C LEU A 364 19.34 23.06 17.54
N GLU A 365 18.15 23.63 17.43
CA GLU A 365 17.76 24.57 16.38
C GLU A 365 17.21 25.85 17.04
N ASP A 366 17.92 26.95 16.84
CA ASP A 366 17.49 28.25 17.35
C ASP A 366 16.50 28.88 16.37
N THR A 367 15.27 29.16 16.84
CA THR A 367 14.23 29.85 16.09
C THR A 367 13.90 31.19 16.73
N PRO A 368 13.24 32.14 16.02
CA PRO A 368 12.78 33.38 16.62
C PRO A 368 11.88 33.20 17.85
N GLN A 369 11.24 32.04 17.99
CA GLN A 369 10.30 31.69 19.03
C GLN A 369 10.93 30.89 20.18
N GLY A 370 12.21 30.51 20.07
CA GLY A 370 12.93 29.74 21.09
C GLY A 370 13.83 28.67 20.50
N THR A 371 14.53 27.97 21.38
CA THR A 371 15.39 26.83 21.00
C THR A 371 14.60 25.55 20.97
N ARG A 372 14.64 24.85 19.85
CA ARG A 372 14.07 23.51 19.65
C ARG A 372 15.20 22.48 19.69
N TRP A 373 14.86 21.27 20.02
CA TRP A 373 15.82 20.17 19.96
C TRP A 373 15.22 18.90 19.35
N ARG A 374 16.07 18.04 18.81
CA ARG A 374 15.75 16.71 18.32
C ARG A 374 16.92 15.77 18.54
N ARG A 375 16.66 14.47 18.65
CA ARG A 375 17.75 13.48 18.65
C ARG A 375 18.28 13.31 17.22
N SER A 376 19.63 13.23 17.08
CA SER A 376 20.25 12.82 15.82
C SER A 376 19.97 11.32 15.60
N GLU A 377 19.50 10.97 14.43
CA GLU A 377 19.39 9.58 14.00
C GLU A 377 20.75 8.94 13.79
#